data_e76038718174df857dc11d9060f5870c
#
_entry.id   e76038718174df857dc11d9060f5870c
#
_cell.length_a   1.000
_cell.length_b   1.000
_cell.length_c   1.000
_cell.angle_alpha   90.00
_cell.angle_beta   90.00
_cell.angle_gamma   90.00
#
_symmetry.space_group_name_H-M   'P 1'
#
loop_
_entity.id
_entity.type
_entity.pdbx_description
1 polymer ?
#
loop_
_entity_poly.entity_id
_entity_poly.type
_entity_poly.pdbx_seq_one_letter_code
_entity_poly.pdbx_strand_id
1 'polypeptide(L)' 'MSTTEKWLSVEEIAQHLGISKETVYRWLEKEKIPAHRVGKLWKFRASEVDTWVLKGEAGDAEGDSVKRGKND' A
#
# COMPACT_ATOMS: atom_id res chain seq x y z
N MET A 1 -18.92 13.69 1.41
CA MET A 1 -18.94 13.32 1.03
C MET A 1 -18.93 12.31 1.02
N SER A 2 -19.09 11.89 1.00
CA SER A 2 -19.09 11.05 1.01
C SER A 2 -18.74 10.24 0.45
N THR A 3 -18.30 10.11 0.37
CA THR A 3 -17.91 9.39 -0.31
C THR A 3 -17.74 8.15 0.02
N THR A 4 -18.14 7.31 -0.49
CA THR A 4 -18.01 6.06 -0.19
C THR A 4 -16.86 5.58 -0.89
N GLU A 5 -15.76 5.49 -0.24
CA GLU A 5 -14.58 4.98 -0.86
C GLU A 5 -14.65 3.47 -0.89
N LYS A 6 -14.35 2.91 -2.04
CA LYS A 6 -14.41 1.48 -2.22
C LYS A 6 -13.23 0.80 -1.54
N TRP A 7 -13.50 -0.35 -0.93
CA TRP A 7 -12.43 -1.17 -0.39
C TRP A 7 -11.71 -1.88 -1.52
N LEU A 8 -10.39 -1.92 -1.44
CA LEU A 8 -9.56 -2.53 -2.47
C LEU A 8 -8.91 -3.79 -1.93
N SER A 9 -8.79 -4.79 -2.79
CA SER A 9 -8.07 -6.01 -2.45
C SER A 9 -6.57 -5.78 -2.58
N VAL A 10 -5.78 -6.79 -2.19
CA VAL A 10 -4.34 -6.71 -2.37
C VAL A 10 -4.00 -6.48 -3.84
N GLU A 11 -4.66 -7.21 -4.70
CA GLU A 11 -4.38 -7.07 -6.14
C GLU A 11 -4.74 -5.69 -6.64
N GLU A 12 -5.87 -5.19 -6.17
CA GLU A 12 -6.33 -3.88 -6.62
C GLU A 12 -5.42 -2.77 -6.13
N ILE A 13 -4.99 -2.85 -4.88
CA ILE A 13 -4.10 -1.81 -4.36
C ILE A 13 -2.73 -1.88 -5.03
N ALA A 14 -2.27 -3.08 -5.36
CA ALA A 14 -1.02 -3.23 -6.08
C ALA A 14 -1.11 -2.57 -7.44
N GLN A 15 -2.22 -2.77 -8.14
CA GLN A 15 -2.43 -2.12 -9.42
C GLN A 15 -2.50 -0.62 -9.28
N HIS A 16 -3.19 -0.17 -8.25
CA HIS A 16 -3.33 1.26 -8.00
C HIS A 16 -1.97 1.92 -7.81
N LEU A 17 -1.07 1.24 -7.11
CA LEU A 17 0.25 1.77 -6.85
C LEU A 17 1.26 1.44 -7.95
N GLY A 18 0.91 0.53 -8.84
CA GLY A 18 1.82 0.15 -9.91
C GLY A 18 2.94 -0.73 -9.43
N ILE A 19 2.68 -1.58 -8.45
CA ILE A 19 3.69 -2.47 -7.89
C ILE A 19 3.16 -3.90 -7.90
N SER A 20 4.02 -4.83 -7.53
CA SER A 20 3.62 -6.23 -7.48
C SER A 20 2.88 -6.53 -6.19
N LYS A 21 2.08 -7.59 -6.24
CA LYS A 21 1.38 -8.04 -5.05
C LYS A 21 2.35 -8.46 -3.96
N GLU A 22 3.47 -9.01 -4.37
CA GLU A 22 4.45 -9.47 -3.40
C GLU A 22 4.96 -8.34 -2.55
N THR A 23 5.12 -7.17 -3.14
CA THR A 23 5.55 -6.01 -2.38
C THR A 23 4.50 -5.65 -1.32
N VAL A 24 3.22 -5.71 -1.72
CA VAL A 24 2.14 -5.42 -0.77
C VAL A 24 2.16 -6.42 0.38
N TYR A 25 2.32 -7.69 0.06
CA TYR A 25 2.36 -8.71 1.11
C TYR A 25 3.55 -8.51 2.05
N ARG A 26 4.67 -8.10 1.49
CA ARG A 26 5.84 -7.83 2.32
C ARG A 26 5.56 -6.70 3.31
N TRP A 27 4.91 -5.65 2.81
CA TRP A 27 4.56 -4.55 3.69
C TRP A 27 3.55 -4.98 4.75
N LEU A 28 2.64 -5.86 4.38
CA LEU A 28 1.67 -6.37 5.34
C LEU A 28 2.34 -7.15 6.44
N GLU A 29 3.32 -7.96 6.09
CA GLU A 29 4.05 -8.73 7.09
C GLU A 29 4.75 -7.83 8.08
N LYS A 30 5.22 -6.70 7.61
CA LYS A 30 5.92 -5.77 8.46
C LYS A 30 4.98 -4.77 9.11
N GLU A 31 3.69 -4.91 8.82
CA GLU A 31 2.66 -4.04 9.38
C GLU A 31 2.95 -2.58 9.08
N LYS A 32 3.39 -2.31 7.87
CA LYS A 32 3.74 -0.96 7.46
C LYS A 32 2.63 -0.26 6.70
N ILE A 33 1.99 -0.97 5.79
CA ILE A 33 0.98 -0.37 4.93
C ILE A 33 -0.35 -0.29 5.66
N PRO A 34 -1.08 0.83 5.54
CA PRO A 34 -2.39 0.92 6.19
C PRO A 34 -3.35 -0.06 5.54
N ALA A 35 -3.82 -1.01 6.33
CA ALA A 35 -4.68 -2.06 5.85
C ALA A 35 -5.67 -2.43 6.93
N HIS A 36 -6.77 -3.03 6.49
CA HIS A 36 -7.84 -3.42 7.41
C HIS A 36 -8.22 -4.86 7.12
N ARG A 37 -8.52 -5.59 8.18
CA ARG A 37 -8.91 -6.99 8.05
C ARG A 37 -10.41 -7.07 8.00
N VAL A 38 -10.92 -7.66 6.94
CA VAL A 38 -12.35 -7.86 6.80
C VAL A 38 -12.55 -9.36 6.62
N GLY A 39 -12.98 -10.00 7.68
CA GLY A 39 -13.04 -11.45 7.65
C GLY A 39 -11.65 -12.01 7.52
N LYS A 40 -11.41 -12.77 6.48
CA LYS A 40 -10.11 -13.35 6.24
C LYS A 40 -9.31 -12.61 5.20
N LEU A 41 -9.85 -11.47 4.73
CA LEU A 41 -9.23 -10.75 3.63
C LEU A 41 -8.65 -9.44 4.11
N TRP A 42 -7.54 -9.05 3.48
CA TRP A 42 -6.99 -7.74 3.68
C TRP A 42 -7.63 -6.78 2.72
N LYS A 43 -8.05 -5.63 3.22
CA LYS A 43 -8.66 -4.60 2.41
C LYS A 43 -7.96 -3.28 2.65
N PHE A 44 -7.97 -2.45 1.62
CA PHE A 44 -7.25 -1.19 1.66
C PHE A 44 -8.15 -0.06 1.19
N ARG A 45 -7.86 1.13 1.66
CA ARG A 45 -8.49 2.33 1.13
C ARG A 45 -7.45 3.12 0.38
N ALA A 46 -7.76 3.46 -0.87
CA ALA A 46 -6.79 4.14 -1.71
C ALA A 46 -6.31 5.44 -1.07
N SER A 47 -7.21 6.19 -0.46
CA SER A 47 -6.82 7.47 0.13
C SER A 47 -5.84 7.29 1.28
N GLU A 48 -6.04 6.25 2.08
CA GLU A 48 -5.14 6.00 3.20
C GLU A 48 -3.76 5.59 2.71
N VAL A 49 -3.76 4.71 1.72
CA VAL A 49 -2.50 4.23 1.19
C VAL A 49 -1.76 5.34 0.46
N ASP A 50 -2.49 6.15 -0.29
CA ASP A 50 -1.87 7.26 -0.99
C ASP A 50 -1.21 8.23 -0.02
N THR A 51 -1.90 8.55 1.07
CA THR A 51 -1.35 9.44 2.08
C THR A 51 -0.08 8.85 2.67
N TRP A 52 -0.12 7.56 2.95
CA TRP A 52 1.03 6.86 3.51
C TRP A 52 2.23 6.92 2.55
N VAL A 53 1.96 6.71 1.27
CA VAL A 53 3.01 6.77 0.26
C VAL A 53 3.56 8.19 0.15
N LEU A 54 2.67 9.18 0.16
CA LEU A 54 3.09 10.57 0.02
C LEU A 54 3.95 11.03 1.19
N LYS A 55 3.76 10.43 2.34
CA LYS A 55 4.59 10.75 3.49
C LYS A 55 5.97 10.14 3.39
N GLY A 56 6.19 9.31 2.37
CA GLY A 56 7.48 8.68 2.19
C GLY A 56 7.68 7.43 3.01
N GLU A 57 6.66 6.98 3.72
CA GLU A 57 6.81 5.83 4.60
C GLU A 57 6.99 4.54 3.82
N ALA A 58 6.45 4.50 2.60
CA ALA A 58 6.63 3.32 1.77
C ALA A 58 8.10 3.13 1.43
N GLY A 59 8.77 4.21 1.12
CA GLY A 59 10.20 4.13 0.82
C GLY A 59 11.00 3.76 2.03
N ASP A 60 10.69 4.36 3.16
CA ASP A 60 11.37 4.03 4.39
C ASP A 60 11.17 2.59 4.77
N ALA A 61 9.97 2.08 4.50
CA ALA A 61 9.65 0.72 4.87
C ALA A 61 10.58 -0.26 4.19
N GLU A 62 10.97 0.02 2.98
CA GLU A 62 11.84 -0.88 2.26
C GLU A 62 13.28 -0.63 2.55
N GLY A 63 13.56 0.57 2.86
CA GLY A 63 14.95 0.85 3.12
C GLY A 63 15.79 0.68 1.94
N ASP A 64 15.39 0.32 0.96
CA ASP A 64 16.19 0.18 -0.11
C ASP A 64 15.73 0.70 -1.24
N SER A 65 15.43 0.93 -1.36
CA SER A 65 15.21 1.37 -2.31
C SER A 65 15.51 2.23 -2.87
N VAL A 66 15.61 2.22 -2.62
CA VAL A 66 15.86 2.81 -3.01
C VAL A 66 16.32 3.12 -3.66
N LYS A 67 16.43 3.18 -3.90
CA LYS A 67 16.88 3.46 -4.43
C LYS A 67 16.70 3.72 -5.28
N ARG A 68 16.52 3.85 -5.52
CA ARG A 68 16.38 4.04 -6.27
C ARG A 68 15.98 4.62 -6.71
N GLY A 69 15.78 4.83 -6.64
CA GLY A 69 15.48 5.39 -7.05
C GLY A 69 15.27 5.69 -7.62
N LYS A 70 15.29 5.80 -7.90
CA LYS A 70 15.16 6.00 -8.48
C LYS A 70 14.60 6.12 -9.02
N ASN A 71 14.32 6.09 -9.34
CA ASN A 71 13.83 6.18 -9.89
C ASN A 71 13.42 6.36 -10.21
N ASP A 72 13.31 6.39 -10.28
CA ASP A 72 12.99 6.58 -10.55
C ASP A 72 12.81 6.81 -10.71
#